data_79f115400e4a74398fc1f71725a6f76b
#
_entry.id   79f115400e4a74398fc1f71725a6f76b
#
_cell.length_a   1.000
_cell.length_b   1.000
_cell.length_c   1.000
_cell.angle_alpha   90.00
_cell.angle_beta   90.00
_cell.angle_gamma   90.00
#
_symmetry.space_group_name_H-M   'P 1'
#
loop_
_entity.id
_entity.type
_entity.pdbx_description
1 polymer ?
#
loop_
_entity_poly.entity_id
_entity_poly.type
_entity_poly.pdbx_seq_one_letter_code
_entity_poly.pdbx_strand_id
1 'polypeptide(L)'
;VEDDPVVARVLEMALTRAGHQVHLARDFPTAKAKLAEPWDAIVLDLNLPGGFGLDLLRHLRQDLGRATPVIILSGLKQERTILEGMRLGAQDYLTKPFSPGELVLRLERYVAQG
;
A
#
# COMPACT_ATOMS: atom_id res chain seq x y z
N VAL A 1 -4.44 1.97 -1.20
CA VAL A 1 -4.40 3.36 -1.65
C VAL A 1 -4.05 3.39 -3.13
N GLU A 2 -5.00 3.68 -3.99
CA GLU A 2 -4.81 3.60 -5.44
C GLU A 2 -5.80 4.52 -6.15
N ASP A 3 -5.30 5.39 -7.04
CA ASP A 3 -6.15 6.33 -7.78
C ASP A 3 -6.65 5.80 -9.13
N ASP A 4 -5.94 4.85 -9.74
CA ASP A 4 -6.35 4.26 -11.00
C ASP A 4 -7.58 3.37 -10.77
N PRO A 5 -8.75 3.68 -11.38
CA PRO A 5 -9.96 2.91 -11.10
C PRO A 5 -9.88 1.46 -11.58
N VAL A 6 -9.12 1.16 -12.61
CA VAL A 6 -8.96 -0.22 -13.09
C VAL A 6 -8.11 -1.02 -12.12
N VAL A 7 -6.98 -0.48 -11.70
CA VAL A 7 -6.09 -1.14 -10.74
C VAL A 7 -6.79 -1.29 -9.40
N ALA A 8 -7.47 -0.26 -8.93
CA ALA A 8 -8.22 -0.30 -7.67
C ALA A 8 -9.26 -1.42 -7.67
N ARG A 9 -9.98 -1.60 -8.78
CA ARG A 9 -10.98 -2.65 -8.89
C ARG A 9 -10.35 -4.04 -8.90
N VAL A 10 -9.24 -4.21 -9.60
CA VAL A 10 -8.51 -5.49 -9.62
C VAL A 10 -8.05 -5.85 -8.22
N LEU A 11 -7.49 -4.90 -7.48
CA LEU A 11 -7.06 -5.11 -6.10
C LEU A 11 -8.23 -5.48 -5.20
N GLU A 12 -9.32 -4.71 -5.29
CA GLU A 12 -10.50 -4.95 -4.47
C GLU A 12 -11.07 -6.34 -4.69
N MET A 13 -11.20 -6.75 -5.96
CA MET A 13 -11.72 -8.07 -6.30
C MET A 13 -10.82 -9.19 -5.79
N ALA A 14 -9.51 -9.08 -6.02
CA ALA A 14 -8.56 -10.12 -5.62
C ALA A 14 -8.52 -10.29 -4.09
N LEU A 15 -8.47 -9.18 -3.37
CA LEU A 15 -8.40 -9.22 -1.91
C LEU A 15 -9.73 -9.67 -1.29
N THR A 16 -10.86 -9.25 -1.86
CA THR A 16 -12.16 -9.68 -1.39
C THR A 16 -12.36 -11.18 -1.58
N ARG A 17 -11.92 -11.72 -2.72
CA ARG A 17 -11.97 -13.17 -2.98
C ARG A 17 -11.13 -13.96 -1.99
N ALA A 18 -10.03 -13.38 -1.53
CA ALA A 18 -9.17 -14.01 -0.54
C ALA A 18 -9.70 -13.92 0.89
N GLY A 19 -10.86 -13.29 1.08
CA GLY A 19 -11.53 -13.20 2.38
C GLY A 19 -11.20 -11.94 3.16
N HIS A 20 -10.55 -10.96 2.54
CA HIS A 20 -10.21 -9.71 3.22
C HIS A 20 -11.31 -8.66 3.05
N GLN A 21 -11.48 -7.85 4.09
CA GLN A 21 -12.33 -6.66 4.01
C GLN A 21 -11.49 -5.50 3.48
N VAL A 22 -11.91 -4.94 2.35
CA VAL A 22 -11.11 -3.95 1.62
C VAL A 22 -11.71 -2.55 1.76
N HIS A 23 -10.87 -1.59 2.10
CA HIS A 23 -11.22 -0.17 2.12
C HIS A 23 -10.31 0.56 1.15
N LEU A 24 -10.91 1.37 0.29
CA LEU A 24 -10.19 2.05 -0.79
C LEU A 24 -10.06 3.54 -0.51
N ALA A 25 -8.86 4.09 -0.70
CA ALA A 25 -8.62 5.52 -0.71
C ALA A 25 -7.97 5.87 -2.05
N ARG A 26 -8.48 6.89 -2.74
CA ARG A 26 -8.08 7.24 -4.09
C ARG A 26 -7.20 8.48 -4.20
N ASP A 27 -7.02 9.20 -3.12
CA ASP A 27 -6.22 10.41 -3.10
C ASP A 27 -5.45 10.53 -1.78
N PHE A 28 -4.47 11.42 -1.77
CA PHE A 28 -3.59 11.59 -0.62
C PHE A 28 -4.35 12.05 0.64
N PRO A 29 -5.20 13.10 0.59
CA PRO A 29 -5.88 13.55 1.83
C PRO A 29 -6.78 12.48 2.44
N THR A 30 -7.54 11.76 1.62
CA THR A 30 -8.42 10.69 2.10
C THR A 30 -7.60 9.56 2.72
N ALA A 31 -6.52 9.16 2.05
CA ALA A 31 -5.64 8.11 2.55
C ALA A 31 -5.00 8.51 3.89
N LYS A 32 -4.51 9.74 3.97
CA LYS A 32 -3.87 10.24 5.20
C LYS A 32 -4.84 10.20 6.38
N ALA A 33 -6.09 10.61 6.17
CA ALA A 33 -7.11 10.56 7.21
C ALA A 33 -7.39 9.14 7.67
N LYS A 34 -7.43 8.18 6.73
CA LYS A 34 -7.69 6.77 7.06
C LYS A 34 -6.55 6.07 7.75
N LEU A 35 -5.32 6.55 7.61
CA LEU A 35 -4.17 5.93 8.27
C LEU A 35 -4.28 5.93 9.79
N ALA A 36 -5.06 6.83 10.38
CA ALA A 36 -5.25 6.88 11.83
C ALA A 36 -6.03 5.67 12.35
N GLU A 37 -6.76 4.97 11.50
CA GLU A 37 -7.51 3.77 11.89
C GLU A 37 -6.59 2.55 11.95
N PRO A 38 -6.95 1.51 12.74
CA PRO A 38 -6.15 0.30 12.80
C PRO A 38 -6.36 -0.56 11.54
N TRP A 39 -5.28 -0.82 10.82
CA TRP A 39 -5.30 -1.68 9.62
C TRP A 39 -4.39 -2.88 9.83
N ASP A 40 -4.77 -4.02 9.24
CA ASP A 40 -3.94 -5.23 9.27
C ASP A 40 -2.82 -5.16 8.23
N ALA A 41 -3.07 -4.48 7.13
CA ALA A 41 -2.08 -4.26 6.07
C ALA A 41 -2.55 -3.13 5.16
N ILE A 42 -1.60 -2.53 4.44
CA ILE A 42 -1.87 -1.43 3.51
C ILE A 42 -1.15 -1.72 2.20
N VAL A 43 -1.85 -1.57 1.09
CA VAL A 43 -1.26 -1.52 -0.25
C VAL A 43 -1.22 -0.07 -0.68
N LEU A 44 -0.04 0.42 -1.02
CA LEU A 44 0.20 1.84 -1.24
C LEU A 44 0.78 2.11 -2.61
N ASP A 45 0.04 2.82 -3.46
CA ASP A 45 0.57 3.39 -4.69
C ASP A 45 1.32 4.70 -4.35
N LEU A 46 2.45 4.91 -4.98
CA LEU A 46 3.27 6.10 -4.72
C LEU A 46 2.78 7.34 -5.46
N ASN A 47 2.11 7.18 -6.59
CA ASN A 47 1.63 8.31 -7.40
C ASN A 47 0.16 8.58 -7.14
N LEU A 48 -0.13 9.52 -6.25
CA LEU A 48 -1.49 9.85 -5.85
C LEU A 48 -1.81 11.32 -6.12
N PRO A 49 -3.04 11.65 -6.53
CA PRO A 49 -3.49 13.04 -6.55
C PRO A 49 -3.36 13.68 -5.17
N GLY A 50 -2.79 14.86 -5.12
CA GLY A 50 -2.69 15.63 -3.89
C GLY A 50 -1.45 15.39 -3.04
N GLY A 51 -0.57 14.44 -3.45
CA GLY A 51 0.66 14.20 -2.70
C GLY A 51 1.45 13.01 -3.17
N PHE A 52 2.60 12.79 -2.57
CA PHE A 52 3.49 11.68 -2.90
C PHE A 52 3.34 10.54 -1.87
N GLY A 53 3.12 9.32 -2.37
CA GLY A 53 2.78 8.18 -1.51
C GLY A 53 3.79 7.87 -0.40
N LEU A 54 5.10 8.11 -0.63
CA LEU A 54 6.10 7.89 0.43
C LEU A 54 5.85 8.78 1.65
N ASP A 55 5.22 9.92 1.48
CA ASP A 55 4.87 10.79 2.61
C ASP A 55 3.79 10.15 3.48
N LEU A 56 2.92 9.34 2.90
CA LEU A 56 1.94 8.56 3.68
C LEU A 56 2.65 7.51 4.55
N LEU A 57 3.63 6.83 3.99
CA LEU A 57 4.39 5.83 4.74
C LEU A 57 5.17 6.51 5.87
N ARG A 58 5.80 7.65 5.60
CA ARG A 58 6.50 8.42 6.63
C ARG A 58 5.55 8.84 7.74
N HIS A 59 4.37 9.32 7.39
CA HIS A 59 3.34 9.70 8.36
C HIS A 59 2.94 8.51 9.23
N LEU A 60 2.70 7.35 8.62
CA LEU A 60 2.30 6.14 9.34
C LEU A 60 3.37 5.72 10.35
N ARG A 61 4.64 5.72 9.94
CA ARG A 61 5.74 5.26 10.79
C ARG A 61 6.16 6.29 11.84
N GLN A 62 6.35 7.55 11.43
CA GLN A 62 6.94 8.58 12.27
C GLN A 62 5.91 9.35 13.08
N ASP A 63 4.79 9.71 12.48
CA ASP A 63 3.78 10.51 13.18
C ASP A 63 2.80 9.66 13.97
N LEU A 64 2.35 8.54 13.39
CA LEU A 64 1.39 7.65 14.04
C LEU A 64 2.06 6.52 14.81
N GLY A 65 3.35 6.29 14.60
CA GLY A 65 4.09 5.26 15.31
C GLY A 65 3.60 3.84 15.07
N ARG A 66 3.05 3.56 13.91
CA ARG A 66 2.46 2.25 13.60
C ARG A 66 3.37 1.41 12.73
N ALA A 67 3.40 0.11 13.03
CA ALA A 67 4.20 -0.87 12.30
C ALA A 67 3.36 -1.69 11.32
N THR A 68 2.17 -1.22 10.95
CA THR A 68 1.29 -1.90 10.00
C THR A 68 2.05 -2.30 8.75
N PRO A 69 1.95 -3.57 8.28
CA PRO A 69 2.62 -3.99 7.05
C PRO A 69 2.16 -3.15 5.85
N VAL A 70 3.13 -2.66 5.08
CA VAL A 70 2.87 -1.86 3.88
C VAL A 70 3.56 -2.50 2.69
N ILE A 71 2.82 -2.77 1.63
CA ILE A 71 3.35 -3.19 0.34
C ILE A 71 3.21 -2.01 -0.61
N ILE A 72 4.33 -1.54 -1.15
CA ILE A 72 4.34 -0.47 -2.13
C ILE A 72 4.07 -1.07 -3.51
N LEU A 73 3.16 -0.44 -4.25
CA LEU A 73 2.80 -0.83 -5.60
C LEU A 73 3.02 0.37 -6.51
N SER A 74 3.95 0.27 -7.46
CA SER A 74 4.29 1.43 -8.28
C SER A 74 4.80 1.03 -9.65
N GLY A 75 4.56 1.91 -10.65
CA GLY A 75 5.17 1.79 -11.97
C GLY A 75 6.60 2.33 -12.01
N LEU A 76 7.04 2.98 -10.95
CA LEU A 76 8.38 3.54 -10.87
C LEU A 76 9.40 2.45 -10.56
N LYS A 77 10.41 2.32 -11.43
CA LYS A 77 11.47 1.33 -11.26
C LYS A 77 12.79 1.96 -10.81
N GLN A 78 12.71 3.16 -10.24
CA GLN A 78 13.90 3.87 -9.80
C GLN A 78 14.40 3.27 -8.49
N GLU A 79 15.64 2.83 -8.51
CA GLU A 79 16.28 2.21 -7.34
C GLU A 79 16.21 3.11 -6.11
N ARG A 80 16.43 4.43 -6.29
CA ARG A 80 16.37 5.38 -5.20
C ARG A 80 15.00 5.38 -4.49
N THR A 81 13.92 5.34 -5.27
CA THR A 81 12.56 5.32 -4.74
C THR A 81 12.29 4.02 -3.98
N ILE A 82 12.74 2.89 -4.52
CA ILE A 82 12.60 1.59 -3.88
C ILE A 82 13.35 1.57 -2.55
N LEU A 83 14.60 2.04 -2.55
CA LEU A 83 15.43 2.09 -1.33
C LEU A 83 14.81 2.99 -0.28
N GLU A 84 14.29 4.16 -0.68
CA GLU A 84 13.64 5.08 0.24
C GLU A 84 12.41 4.43 0.89
N GLY A 85 11.57 3.77 0.10
CA GLY A 85 10.41 3.06 0.63
C GLY A 85 10.80 1.98 1.63
N MET A 86 11.84 1.21 1.33
CA MET A 86 12.30 0.16 2.24
C MET A 86 12.92 0.74 3.51
N ARG A 87 13.63 1.86 3.42
CA ARG A 87 14.17 2.57 4.60
C ARG A 87 13.07 3.10 5.50
N LEU A 88 11.98 3.55 4.91
CA LEU A 88 10.82 4.03 5.68
C LEU A 88 10.02 2.89 6.31
N GLY A 89 10.39 1.65 6.04
CA GLY A 89 9.81 0.51 6.70
C GLY A 89 8.71 -0.21 5.92
N ALA A 90 8.66 -0.07 4.60
CA ALA A 90 7.79 -0.91 3.78
C ALA A 90 8.28 -2.36 3.86
N GLN A 91 7.36 -3.30 3.91
CA GLN A 91 7.68 -4.73 3.96
C GLN A 91 8.03 -5.28 2.59
N ASP A 92 7.43 -4.73 1.52
CA ASP A 92 7.67 -5.23 0.17
C ASP A 92 7.40 -4.15 -0.88
N TYR A 93 7.84 -4.40 -2.10
CA TYR A 93 7.70 -3.49 -3.23
C TYR A 93 7.39 -4.30 -4.48
N LEU A 94 6.26 -4.02 -5.11
CA LEU A 94 5.86 -4.64 -6.37
C LEU A 94 5.74 -3.59 -7.46
N THR A 95 6.23 -3.91 -8.67
CA THR A 95 6.12 -3.01 -9.81
C THR A 95 4.90 -3.33 -10.64
N LYS A 96 4.28 -2.31 -11.22
CA LYS A 96 3.19 -2.45 -12.18
C LYS A 96 3.78 -2.76 -13.56
N PRO A 97 3.18 -3.64 -14.34
CA PRO A 97 2.03 -4.48 -14.04
C PRO A 97 2.38 -5.59 -13.05
N PHE A 98 1.45 -5.95 -12.19
CA PHE A 98 1.66 -6.95 -11.15
C PHE A 98 0.68 -8.10 -11.30
N SER A 99 1.02 -9.24 -10.71
CA SER A 99 0.10 -10.37 -10.60
C SER A 99 -0.77 -10.20 -9.35
N PRO A 100 -2.11 -10.13 -9.48
CA PRO A 100 -2.98 -10.00 -8.31
C PRO A 100 -2.80 -11.16 -7.32
N GLY A 101 -2.60 -12.39 -7.83
CA GLY A 101 -2.34 -13.54 -6.96
C GLY A 101 -1.05 -13.42 -6.18
N GLU A 102 0.00 -12.90 -6.79
CA GLU A 102 1.27 -12.67 -6.11
C GLU A 102 1.13 -11.62 -5.01
N LEU A 103 0.40 -10.54 -5.30
CA LEU A 103 0.16 -9.50 -4.31
C LEU A 103 -0.56 -10.08 -3.08
N VAL A 104 -1.63 -10.82 -3.31
CA VAL A 104 -2.41 -11.45 -2.23
C VAL A 104 -1.53 -12.38 -1.40
N LEU A 105 -0.74 -13.21 -2.06
CA LEU A 105 0.14 -14.17 -1.38
C LEU A 105 1.17 -13.45 -0.50
N ARG A 106 1.78 -12.40 -1.02
CA ARG A 106 2.76 -11.61 -0.25
C ARG A 106 2.12 -10.89 0.93
N LEU A 107 0.95 -10.29 0.70
CA LEU A 107 0.22 -9.58 1.74
C LEU A 107 -0.13 -10.53 2.90
N GLU A 108 -0.65 -11.71 2.58
CA GLU A 108 -1.05 -12.68 3.59
C GLU A 108 0.14 -13.17 4.42
N ARG A 109 1.32 -13.26 3.82
CA ARG A 109 2.54 -13.61 4.54
C ARG A 109 2.83 -12.61 5.66
N TYR A 110 2.71 -11.34 5.39
CA TYR A 110 2.99 -10.30 6.38
C TYR A 110 1.89 -10.17 7.42
N VAL A 111 0.64 -10.34 7.04
CA VAL A 111 -0.50 -10.33 7.97
C VAL A 111 -0.40 -11.50 8.94
N ALA A 112 0.00 -12.68 8.47
CA ALA A 112 0.13 -13.87 9.30
C ALA A 112 1.21 -13.74 10.37
N GLN A 113 2.20 -12.86 10.17
CA GLN A 113 3.28 -12.62 11.14
C GLN A 113 2.88 -11.62 12.23
N GLY A 114 1.82 -10.86 11.97
CA GLY A 114 1.34 -9.86 12.91
C GLY A 114 0.36 -10.45 13.86
#